data_5a06b233022f7ea472d57f3c5900d565
#
_entry.id   5a06b233022f7ea472d57f3c5900d565
#
_cell.length_a   1.000
_cell.length_b   1.000
_cell.length_c   1.000
_cell.angle_alpha   90.00
_cell.angle_beta   90.00
_cell.angle_gamma   90.00
#
_symmetry.space_group_name_H-M   'P 1'
#
loop_
_entity.id
_entity.type
_entity.pdbx_description
1 polymer ?
#
loop_
_entity_poly.entity_id
_entity_poly.type
_entity_poly.pdbx_seq_one_letter_code
_entity_poly.pdbx_strand_id
1 'polypeptide(L)'
;MKKVNLIQKFQLFNEHWSPKVVGELNGQQVKLGKFKGPFIWHHHENEDEMFYVVKGSFTMELRDGNIELNEGDFLIVPKGVEHRPNAAEETWVMMFEPATTLNTGNVENELTKKELDII
;
A
#
# COMPACT_ATOMS: atom_id res chain seq x y z
N MET A 1 13.96 18.47 9.55
CA MET A 1 12.65 17.98 10.04
C MET A 1 11.56 18.70 9.28
N LYS A 2 10.72 17.95 8.56
CA LYS A 2 9.68 18.52 7.72
C LYS A 2 8.31 17.90 8.05
N LYS A 3 7.28 18.75 8.11
CA LYS A 3 5.90 18.29 8.24
C LYS A 3 5.40 17.77 6.90
N VAL A 4 4.75 16.61 6.91
CA VAL A 4 4.10 16.02 5.73
C VAL A 4 2.59 16.07 5.92
N ASN A 5 1.88 16.63 4.95
CA ASN A 5 0.42 16.59 4.90
C ASN A 5 0.01 15.55 3.87
N LEU A 6 -0.69 14.51 4.30
CA LEU A 6 -1.04 13.38 3.44
C LEU A 6 -1.91 13.81 2.26
N ILE A 7 -2.94 14.63 2.52
CA ILE A 7 -3.86 15.06 1.47
C ILE A 7 -3.12 15.82 0.36
N GLN A 8 -2.22 16.73 0.75
CA GLN A 8 -1.42 17.48 -0.22
C GLN A 8 -0.53 16.56 -1.05
N LYS A 9 0.07 15.55 -0.42
CA LYS A 9 0.91 14.59 -1.12
C LYS A 9 0.11 13.74 -2.11
N PHE A 10 -1.07 13.27 -1.73
CA PHE A 10 -1.94 12.53 -2.65
C PHE A 10 -2.34 13.36 -3.87
N GLN A 11 -2.44 14.67 -3.74
CA GLN A 11 -2.79 15.56 -4.85
C GLN A 11 -1.68 15.73 -5.87
N LEU A 12 -0.46 15.25 -5.58
CA LEU A 12 0.69 15.39 -6.47
C LEU A 12 0.78 14.30 -7.54
N PHE A 13 -0.01 13.23 -7.45
CA PHE A 13 0.08 12.13 -8.40
C PHE A 13 -1.29 11.54 -8.72
N ASN A 14 -1.39 10.87 -9.86
CA ASN A 14 -2.63 10.26 -10.35
C ASN A 14 -2.51 8.76 -10.63
N GLU A 15 -1.29 8.23 -10.72
CA GLU A 15 -1.08 6.83 -11.09
C GLU A 15 -1.67 5.90 -10.02
N HIS A 16 -2.30 4.83 -10.47
CA HIS A 16 -2.76 3.75 -9.59
C HIS A 16 -1.66 2.70 -9.43
N TRP A 17 -1.62 2.05 -8.27
CA TRP A 17 -0.68 0.96 -7.97
C TRP A 17 0.79 1.38 -8.14
N SER A 18 1.08 2.63 -7.89
CA SER A 18 2.42 3.21 -8.00
C SER A 18 2.77 3.96 -6.71
N PRO A 19 3.24 3.24 -5.67
CA PRO A 19 3.49 3.86 -4.37
C PRO A 19 4.54 4.96 -4.44
N LYS A 20 4.34 5.98 -3.62
CA LYS A 20 5.27 7.11 -3.45
C LYS A 20 5.77 7.13 -2.02
N VAL A 21 7.06 7.31 -1.83
CA VAL A 21 7.66 7.41 -0.49
C VAL A 21 7.54 8.86 -0.02
N VAL A 22 6.97 9.06 1.17
CA VAL A 22 6.82 10.39 1.77
C VAL A 22 7.58 10.56 3.07
N GLY A 23 8.16 9.50 3.62
CA GLY A 23 8.93 9.57 4.85
C GLY A 23 9.60 8.25 5.16
N GLU A 24 10.58 8.31 6.06
CA GLU A 24 11.31 7.12 6.50
C GLU A 24 11.68 7.29 7.95
N LEU A 25 11.55 6.23 8.74
CA LEU A 25 11.94 6.19 10.13
C LEU A 25 12.33 4.77 10.52
N ASN A 26 13.48 4.63 11.19
CA ASN A 26 13.95 3.34 11.72
C ASN A 26 13.96 2.20 10.69
N GLY A 27 14.32 2.51 9.43
CA GLY A 27 14.33 1.50 8.37
C GLY A 27 12.96 1.19 7.77
N GLN A 28 11.90 1.83 8.28
CA GLN A 28 10.55 1.72 7.74
C GLN A 28 10.27 2.90 6.81
N GLN A 29 9.44 2.71 5.82
CA GLN A 29 9.00 3.78 4.94
C GLN A 29 7.49 4.02 5.06
N VAL A 30 7.11 5.30 5.03
CA VAL A 30 5.73 5.71 4.86
C VAL A 30 5.52 5.90 3.37
N LYS A 31 4.61 5.12 2.80
CA LYS A 31 4.29 5.15 1.37
C LYS A 31 2.83 5.51 1.17
N LEU A 32 2.54 6.19 0.07
CA LEU A 32 1.17 6.51 -0.34
C LEU A 32 0.88 5.84 -1.66
N GLY A 33 -0.30 5.21 -1.75
CA GLY A 33 -0.76 4.59 -2.97
C GLY A 33 -2.21 4.94 -3.26
N LYS A 34 -2.53 5.06 -4.53
CA LYS A 34 -3.91 5.15 -5.02
C LYS A 34 -4.29 3.80 -5.58
N PHE A 35 -5.32 3.20 -4.99
CA PHE A 35 -5.81 1.88 -5.37
C PHE A 35 -7.07 2.04 -6.21
N LYS A 36 -7.18 1.28 -7.28
CA LYS A 36 -8.40 1.18 -8.08
C LYS A 36 -8.40 -0.14 -8.82
N GLY A 37 -9.51 -0.89 -8.71
CA GLY A 37 -9.61 -2.23 -9.22
C GLY A 37 -8.84 -3.24 -8.38
N PRO A 38 -8.71 -4.47 -8.85
CA PRO A 38 -7.93 -5.48 -8.15
C PRO A 38 -6.43 -5.33 -8.42
N PHE A 39 -5.64 -5.56 -7.39
CA PHE A 39 -4.20 -5.74 -7.55
C PHE A 39 -3.91 -7.20 -7.92
N ILE A 40 -2.80 -7.76 -7.50
CA ILE A 40 -2.45 -9.16 -7.75
C ILE A 40 -2.36 -9.92 -6.43
N TRP A 41 -2.59 -11.24 -6.49
CA TRP A 41 -2.33 -12.12 -5.37
C TRP A 41 -0.82 -12.24 -5.15
N HIS A 42 -0.36 -11.94 -3.94
CA HIS A 42 1.06 -11.98 -3.59
C HIS A 42 1.25 -12.07 -2.08
N HIS A 43 2.48 -12.32 -1.66
CA HIS A 43 2.88 -12.25 -0.26
C HIS A 43 4.29 -11.67 -0.16
N HIS A 44 4.66 -11.25 1.04
CA HIS A 44 6.01 -10.79 1.35
C HIS A 44 6.66 -11.79 2.30
N GLU A 45 7.82 -12.34 1.92
CA GLU A 45 8.48 -13.39 2.71
C GLU A 45 8.99 -12.87 4.06
N ASN A 46 9.46 -11.63 4.10
CA ASN A 46 10.22 -11.11 5.24
C ASN A 46 9.63 -9.84 5.85
N GLU A 47 8.55 -9.31 5.31
CA GLU A 47 8.02 -8.02 5.76
C GLU A 47 6.55 -8.13 6.17
N ASP A 48 6.24 -7.54 7.34
CA ASP A 48 4.87 -7.20 7.70
C ASP A 48 4.52 -5.89 7.01
N GLU A 49 3.24 -5.70 6.68
CA GLU A 49 2.82 -4.52 5.93
C GLU A 49 1.55 -3.93 6.54
N MET A 50 1.57 -2.63 6.86
CA MET A 50 0.39 -1.94 7.36
C MET A 50 -0.27 -1.14 6.24
N PHE A 51 -1.59 -1.26 6.13
CA PHE A 51 -2.44 -0.49 5.23
C PHE A 51 -3.39 0.37 6.06
N TYR A 52 -3.41 1.67 5.80
CA TYR A 52 -4.31 2.61 6.47
C TYR A 52 -5.10 3.39 5.41
N VAL A 53 -6.43 3.38 5.52
CA VAL A 53 -7.29 4.06 4.55
C VAL A 53 -7.42 5.53 4.92
N VAL A 54 -6.90 6.40 4.05
CA VAL A 54 -6.98 7.84 4.20
C VAL A 54 -8.29 8.38 3.60
N LYS A 55 -8.72 7.82 2.46
CA LYS A 55 -9.95 8.25 1.77
C LYS A 55 -10.50 7.08 0.95
N GLY A 56 -11.79 6.86 1.07
CA GLY A 56 -12.48 5.79 0.33
C GLY A 56 -12.55 4.49 1.12
N SER A 57 -12.59 3.38 0.43
CA SER A 57 -12.65 2.05 1.03
C SER A 57 -12.11 1.01 0.05
N PHE A 58 -11.60 -0.10 0.59
CA PHE A 58 -11.21 -1.23 -0.25
C PHE A 58 -11.36 -2.54 0.53
N THR A 59 -11.35 -3.63 -0.21
CA THR A 59 -11.39 -4.98 0.34
C THR A 59 -9.99 -5.58 0.28
N MET A 60 -9.50 -6.06 1.41
CA MET A 60 -8.31 -6.92 1.42
C MET A 60 -8.79 -8.35 1.26
N GLU A 61 -8.52 -8.93 0.10
CA GLU A 61 -8.88 -10.33 -0.18
C GLU A 61 -7.80 -11.26 0.39
N LEU A 62 -8.24 -12.21 1.19
CA LEU A 62 -7.41 -13.28 1.74
C LEU A 62 -7.96 -14.60 1.24
N ARG A 63 -7.13 -15.66 1.22
CA ARG A 63 -7.59 -16.96 0.71
C ARG A 63 -8.72 -17.57 1.54
N ASP A 64 -8.81 -17.23 2.82
CA ASP A 64 -9.80 -17.75 3.76
C ASP A 64 -10.89 -16.75 4.13
N GLY A 65 -11.00 -15.62 3.42
CA GLY A 65 -12.02 -14.62 3.66
C GLY A 65 -11.53 -13.21 3.33
N ASN A 66 -12.46 -12.27 3.29
CA ASN A 66 -12.18 -10.89 2.93
C ASN A 66 -12.37 -9.96 4.12
N ILE A 67 -11.56 -8.90 4.18
CA ILE A 67 -11.68 -7.86 5.20
C ILE A 67 -11.93 -6.54 4.49
N GLU A 68 -13.03 -5.87 4.83
CA GLU A 68 -13.31 -4.53 4.33
C GLU A 68 -12.66 -3.48 5.20
N LEU A 69 -11.98 -2.50 4.56
CA LEU A 69 -11.39 -1.36 5.23
C LEU A 69 -12.06 -0.08 4.74
N ASN A 70 -12.49 0.74 5.69
CA ASN A 70 -13.10 2.04 5.44
C ASN A 70 -12.16 3.15 5.93
N GLU A 71 -12.50 4.40 5.62
CA GLU A 71 -11.72 5.55 6.09
C GLU A 71 -11.43 5.45 7.58
N GLY A 72 -10.16 5.60 7.94
CA GLY A 72 -9.72 5.54 9.33
C GLY A 72 -9.33 4.14 9.81
N ASP A 73 -9.64 3.10 9.05
CA ASP A 73 -9.23 1.74 9.40
C ASP A 73 -7.80 1.47 8.99
N PHE A 74 -7.10 0.65 9.75
CA PHE A 74 -5.85 0.06 9.30
C PHE A 74 -5.86 -1.45 9.49
N LEU A 75 -5.03 -2.12 8.70
CA LEU A 75 -4.83 -3.56 8.76
C LEU A 75 -3.34 -3.84 8.66
N ILE A 76 -2.85 -4.75 9.48
CA ILE A 76 -1.49 -5.26 9.36
C ILE A 76 -1.57 -6.66 8.74
N VAL A 77 -0.95 -6.83 7.58
CA VAL A 77 -0.80 -8.13 6.92
C VAL A 77 0.53 -8.71 7.34
N PRO A 78 0.56 -9.80 8.10
CA PRO A 78 1.82 -10.42 8.51
C PRO A 78 2.58 -10.98 7.31
N LYS A 79 3.90 -11.04 7.44
CA LYS A 79 4.74 -11.70 6.42
C LYS A 79 4.24 -13.12 6.13
N GLY A 80 4.35 -13.53 4.88
CA GLY A 80 3.94 -14.86 4.42
C GLY A 80 2.46 -15.01 4.12
N VAL A 81 1.61 -14.04 4.49
CA VAL A 81 0.17 -14.12 4.24
C VAL A 81 -0.15 -13.65 2.83
N GLU A 82 -0.73 -14.53 2.03
CA GLU A 82 -1.14 -14.22 0.67
C GLU A 82 -2.36 -13.32 0.67
N HIS A 83 -2.32 -12.23 -0.10
CA HIS A 83 -3.37 -11.23 -0.10
C HIS A 83 -3.47 -10.51 -1.44
N ARG A 84 -4.63 -9.87 -1.67
CA ARG A 84 -4.89 -9.05 -2.86
C ARG A 84 -5.80 -7.88 -2.49
N PRO A 85 -5.29 -6.64 -2.49
CA PRO A 85 -6.15 -5.46 -2.35
C PRO A 85 -7.05 -5.30 -3.58
N ASN A 86 -8.30 -4.91 -3.35
CA ASN A 86 -9.26 -4.67 -4.42
C ASN A 86 -10.15 -3.49 -4.06
N ALA A 87 -10.07 -2.41 -4.83
CA ALA A 87 -10.82 -1.19 -4.60
C ALA A 87 -11.80 -0.94 -5.76
N ALA A 88 -13.09 -0.94 -5.49
CA ALA A 88 -14.11 -0.66 -6.51
C ALA A 88 -13.97 0.75 -7.08
N GLU A 89 -13.67 1.73 -6.22
CA GLU A 89 -13.42 3.13 -6.57
C GLU A 89 -12.04 3.54 -6.11
N GLU A 90 -11.51 4.64 -6.67
CA GLU A 90 -10.19 5.14 -6.26
C GLU A 90 -10.14 5.35 -4.75
N THR A 91 -9.16 4.74 -4.11
CA THR A 91 -8.97 4.77 -2.67
C THR A 91 -7.54 5.21 -2.35
N TRP A 92 -7.42 6.09 -1.36
CA TRP A 92 -6.13 6.62 -0.92
C TRP A 92 -5.66 5.86 0.30
N VAL A 93 -4.52 5.20 0.18
CA VAL A 93 -4.00 4.30 1.20
C VAL A 93 -2.59 4.70 1.59
N MET A 94 -2.35 4.79 2.89
CA MET A 94 -1.01 4.93 3.45
C MET A 94 -0.52 3.55 3.86
N MET A 95 0.68 3.21 3.43
CA MET A 95 1.35 1.97 3.82
C MET A 95 2.55 2.31 4.69
N PHE A 96 2.77 1.51 5.72
CA PHE A 96 3.93 1.60 6.60
C PHE A 96 4.59 0.23 6.64
N GLU A 97 5.83 0.16 6.18
CA GLU A 97 6.49 -1.12 5.94
C GLU A 97 8.01 -0.95 5.83
N PRO A 98 8.79 -2.02 6.02
CA PRO A 98 10.24 -1.94 5.81
C PRO A 98 10.60 -1.43 4.43
N ALA A 99 11.67 -0.67 4.34
CA ALA A 99 12.15 -0.10 3.07
C ALA A 99 12.48 -1.17 2.02
N THR A 100 12.71 -2.42 2.43
CA THR A 100 13.01 -3.55 1.55
C THR A 100 11.77 -4.14 0.88
N THR A 101 10.57 -3.68 1.22
CA THR A 101 9.32 -4.27 0.71
C THR A 101 9.11 -3.93 -0.77
N LEU A 102 9.03 -4.96 -1.61
CA LEU A 102 8.68 -4.82 -3.02
C LEU A 102 7.16 -4.82 -3.16
N ASN A 103 6.58 -3.88 -3.92
CA ASN A 103 5.12 -3.71 -3.99
C ASN A 103 4.35 -4.96 -4.44
N THR A 104 4.94 -5.79 -5.30
CA THR A 104 4.33 -7.03 -5.79
C THR A 104 4.84 -8.28 -5.04
N GLY A 105 5.61 -8.10 -3.96
CA GLY A 105 6.10 -9.19 -3.12
C GLY A 105 6.87 -10.25 -3.90
N ASN A 106 6.39 -11.50 -3.83
CA ASN A 106 7.01 -12.66 -4.47
C ASN A 106 6.73 -12.76 -5.98
N VAL A 107 5.92 -11.87 -6.53
CA VAL A 107 5.54 -11.88 -7.96
C VAL A 107 6.26 -10.74 -8.67
N GLU A 108 6.76 -11.00 -9.87
CA GLU A 108 7.33 -9.96 -10.73
C GLU A 108 6.54 -9.92 -12.03
N ASN A 109 5.95 -8.74 -12.34
CA ASN A 109 5.17 -8.52 -13.55
C ASN A 109 5.19 -7.02 -13.93
N GLU A 110 4.31 -6.60 -14.83
CA GLU A 110 4.25 -5.21 -15.29
C GLU A 110 3.89 -4.19 -14.21
N LEU A 111 3.28 -4.63 -13.10
CA LEU A 111 2.95 -3.74 -11.97
C LEU A 111 4.11 -3.57 -10.98
N THR A 112 5.18 -4.34 -11.11
CA THR A 112 6.31 -4.30 -10.18
C THR A 112 7.07 -2.98 -10.31
N LYS A 113 7.30 -2.32 -9.17
CA LYS A 113 8.04 -1.07 -9.05
C LYS A 113 9.24 -1.28 -8.14
N LYS A 114 10.43 -1.50 -8.72
CA LYS A 114 11.66 -1.72 -7.94
C LYS A 114 12.21 -0.43 -7.35
N GLU A 115 11.96 0.70 -8.02
CA GLU A 115 12.33 2.02 -7.54
C GLU A 115 11.08 2.88 -7.41
N LEU A 116 10.91 3.53 -6.26
CA LEU A 116 9.76 4.37 -5.97
C LEU A 116 10.17 5.83 -5.98
N ASP A 117 9.29 6.67 -6.53
CA ASP A 117 9.45 8.12 -6.42
C ASP A 117 9.32 8.57 -4.97
N ILE A 118 10.19 9.48 -4.57
CA ILE A 118 10.12 10.15 -3.28
C ILE A 118 9.50 11.52 -3.52
N ILE A 119 8.43 11.77 -2.90
CA ILE A 119 7.70 13.05 -3.03
C ILE A 119 7.57 13.75 -1.66
#